data_6e528528e6cd9bf2b6efd70c2743a584
#
_entry.id   6e528528e6cd9bf2b6efd70c2743a584
#
_cell.length_a   1.000
_cell.length_b   1.000
_cell.length_c   1.000
_cell.angle_alpha   90.00
_cell.angle_beta   90.00
_cell.angle_gamma   90.00
#
_symmetry.space_group_name_H-M   'P 1'
#
loop_
_entity.id
_entity.type
_entity.pdbx_description
1 polymer ?
#
loop_
_entity_poly.entity_id
_entity_poly.type
_entity_poly.pdbx_seq_one_letter_code
_entity_poly.pdbx_strand_id
1 'polypeptide(L)'
;LLSCLDVKLFGATFAGCTNVSVHGPVQINHGINIWKDNYIYSEQITSPFRNEASNKASNTDDDPDTENSMTTIGRQSRLEEGHYLHHFSVNPGNLDDISNIVGEGVKLSAADIEKLKVGMRRGVTWYDSASKAGCENEMLVWVELKEGSMLVLPSFATLINLEEEKDKDNGKCVYDFEALTNKLEDIKSSVESVEVYYNKQTCILKNLTKEVKQYDI
;
A
#
# COMPACT_ATOMS: atom_id res chain seq x y z
N LEU A 1 1.52 3.80 -25.22
CA LEU A 1 1.02 3.72 -23.83
C LEU A 1 1.76 2.66 -23.02
N LEU A 2 1.97 1.45 -23.54
CA LEU A 2 2.72 0.37 -22.86
C LEU A 2 4.23 0.67 -22.72
N SER A 3 4.74 1.75 -23.24
CA SER A 3 6.09 2.27 -22.94
C SER A 3 6.15 3.03 -21.60
N CYS A 4 5.01 3.45 -21.06
CA CYS A 4 4.92 4.01 -19.73
C CYS A 4 4.99 2.88 -18.71
N LEU A 5 5.90 2.98 -17.73
CA LEU A 5 6.17 1.91 -16.79
C LEU A 5 4.96 1.54 -15.92
N ASP A 6 4.21 2.54 -15.47
CA ASP A 6 2.98 2.37 -14.69
C ASP A 6 1.92 1.59 -15.47
N VAL A 7 1.66 1.94 -16.72
CA VAL A 7 0.73 1.23 -17.60
C VAL A 7 1.20 -0.20 -17.87
N LYS A 8 2.50 -0.39 -18.06
CA LYS A 8 3.11 -1.70 -18.28
C LYS A 8 2.99 -2.61 -17.05
N LEU A 9 3.17 -2.05 -15.84
CA LEU A 9 3.10 -2.78 -14.59
C LEU A 9 1.67 -3.07 -14.14
N PHE A 10 0.80 -2.06 -14.15
CA PHE A 10 -0.53 -2.15 -13.52
C PHE A 10 -1.67 -2.29 -14.52
N GLY A 11 -1.39 -2.08 -15.80
CA GLY A 11 -2.41 -2.01 -16.83
C GLY A 11 -3.12 -0.67 -16.88
N ALA A 12 -4.09 -0.57 -17.77
CA ALA A 12 -4.94 0.61 -17.90
C ALA A 12 -6.22 0.30 -18.65
N THR A 13 -7.26 1.08 -18.42
CA THR A 13 -8.49 1.08 -19.20
C THR A 13 -8.61 2.40 -19.95
N PHE A 14 -8.74 2.31 -21.25
CA PHE A 14 -8.92 3.45 -22.13
C PHE A 14 -10.37 3.49 -22.60
N ALA A 15 -11.08 4.56 -22.24
CA ALA A 15 -12.44 4.84 -22.73
C ALA A 15 -12.36 5.88 -23.84
N GLY A 16 -12.78 5.52 -25.05
CA GLY A 16 -12.76 6.41 -26.22
C GLY A 16 -13.69 5.86 -27.30
N CYS A 17 -13.38 6.10 -28.58
CA CYS A 17 -14.10 5.50 -29.68
C CYS A 17 -14.05 3.97 -29.66
N THR A 18 -13.01 3.41 -29.08
CA THR A 18 -12.86 1.98 -28.81
C THR A 18 -12.40 1.82 -27.36
N ASN A 19 -13.14 1.06 -26.54
CA ASN A 19 -12.75 0.77 -25.18
C ASN A 19 -11.72 -0.37 -25.20
N VAL A 20 -10.54 -0.10 -24.65
CA VAL A 20 -9.46 -1.07 -24.52
C VAL A 20 -9.08 -1.18 -23.05
N SER A 21 -9.05 -2.38 -22.51
CA SER A 21 -8.58 -2.66 -21.17
C SER A 21 -7.40 -3.63 -21.22
N VAL A 22 -6.36 -3.30 -20.51
CA VAL A 22 -5.13 -4.09 -20.38
C VAL A 22 -4.92 -4.41 -18.91
N HIS A 23 -4.84 -5.68 -18.57
CA HIS A 23 -4.45 -6.13 -17.24
C HIS A 23 -2.94 -6.19 -17.13
N GLY A 24 -2.39 -5.45 -16.18
CA GLY A 24 -0.95 -5.50 -15.91
C GLY A 24 -0.54 -6.75 -15.13
N PRO A 25 0.75 -7.09 -15.16
CA PRO A 25 1.31 -8.22 -14.43
C PRO A 25 1.31 -8.02 -12.91
N VAL A 26 1.29 -6.80 -12.43
CA VAL A 26 1.33 -6.47 -10.99
C VAL A 26 -0.08 -6.24 -10.48
N GLN A 27 -0.47 -7.03 -9.49
CA GLN A 27 -1.75 -6.91 -8.80
C GLN A 27 -1.50 -6.71 -7.31
N ILE A 28 -2.02 -5.61 -6.77
CA ILE A 28 -1.87 -5.25 -5.34
C ILE A 28 -3.25 -5.25 -4.70
N ASN A 29 -3.40 -5.98 -3.61
CA ASN A 29 -4.63 -6.00 -2.83
C ASN A 29 -4.74 -4.75 -1.94
N HIS A 30 -5.95 -4.49 -1.44
CA HIS A 30 -6.16 -3.45 -0.44
C HIS A 30 -5.33 -3.74 0.84
N GLY A 31 -4.95 -2.68 1.54
CA GLY A 31 -4.24 -2.79 2.81
C GLY A 31 -5.14 -3.30 3.92
N ILE A 32 -4.63 -4.26 4.67
CA ILE A 32 -5.27 -4.78 5.88
C ILE A 32 -4.48 -4.24 7.06
N ASN A 33 -5.15 -3.50 7.97
CA ASN A 33 -4.50 -3.10 9.21
C ASN A 33 -4.30 -4.34 10.09
N ILE A 34 -3.04 -4.65 10.37
CA ILE A 34 -2.64 -5.79 11.21
C ILE A 34 -2.31 -5.36 12.65
N TRP A 35 -2.36 -4.04 12.94
CA TRP A 35 -2.18 -3.55 14.31
C TRP A 35 -3.46 -3.78 15.11
N LYS A 36 -3.31 -4.28 16.33
CA LYS A 36 -4.45 -4.68 17.17
C LYS A 36 -5.23 -3.48 17.70
N ASP A 37 -4.53 -2.44 18.13
CA ASP A 37 -5.12 -1.25 18.72
C ASP A 37 -5.57 -0.27 17.64
N ASN A 38 -6.88 -0.29 17.34
CA ASN A 38 -7.50 0.57 16.35
C ASN A 38 -8.20 1.77 17.02
N TYR A 39 -7.42 2.62 17.69
CA TYR A 39 -7.99 3.81 18.29
C TYR A 39 -8.21 4.89 17.23
N ILE A 40 -9.49 5.21 16.99
CA ILE A 40 -9.90 6.27 16.06
C ILE A 40 -10.47 7.42 16.87
N TYR A 41 -9.87 8.59 16.77
CA TYR A 41 -10.41 9.81 17.33
C TYR A 41 -10.99 10.69 16.23
N SER A 42 -12.08 11.40 16.59
CA SER A 42 -12.76 12.32 15.67
C SER A 42 -12.64 13.74 16.18
N GLU A 43 -12.16 14.63 15.35
CA GLU A 43 -12.05 16.05 15.61
C GLU A 43 -13.16 16.80 14.86
N GLN A 44 -13.73 17.80 15.50
CA GLN A 44 -14.66 18.72 14.86
C GLN A 44 -13.89 19.97 14.45
N ILE A 45 -13.96 20.30 13.18
CA ILE A 45 -13.34 21.49 12.61
C ILE A 45 -14.44 22.51 12.35
N THR A 46 -14.37 23.67 12.95
CA THR A 46 -15.28 24.78 12.72
C THR A 46 -14.60 25.87 11.92
N SER A 47 -15.21 26.31 10.83
CA SER A 47 -14.73 27.45 10.04
C SER A 47 -15.41 28.74 10.54
N PRO A 48 -14.64 29.80 10.86
CA PRO A 48 -15.21 31.07 11.28
C PRO A 48 -15.72 31.94 10.11
N PHE A 49 -15.58 31.48 8.86
CA PHE A 49 -15.96 32.26 7.68
C PHE A 49 -17.47 32.27 7.47
N ARG A 50 -18.07 33.47 7.45
CA ARG A 50 -19.46 33.69 7.05
C ARG A 50 -19.58 33.56 5.53
N ASN A 51 -20.58 32.83 5.05
CA ASN A 51 -21.02 32.94 3.66
C ASN A 51 -21.87 34.19 3.53
N GLU A 52 -21.30 35.29 3.05
CA GLU A 52 -22.01 36.54 2.79
C GLU A 52 -23.11 36.40 1.69
N ALA A 53 -23.09 35.30 0.94
CA ALA A 53 -24.04 35.07 -0.14
C ALA A 53 -25.49 34.78 0.34
N SER A 54 -25.69 34.40 1.59
CA SER A 54 -27.05 34.11 2.13
C SER A 54 -27.79 35.36 2.62
N ASN A 55 -27.13 36.51 2.77
CA ASN A 55 -27.75 37.74 3.29
C ASN A 55 -28.48 38.58 2.22
N LYS A 56 -28.61 38.11 0.98
CA LYS A 56 -29.29 38.89 -0.08
C LYS A 56 -30.77 38.52 -0.34
N ALA A 57 -31.36 37.62 0.42
CA ALA A 57 -32.69 37.11 0.09
C ALA A 57 -33.76 37.25 1.22
N SER A 58 -33.54 38.04 2.26
CA SER A 58 -34.62 38.33 3.20
C SER A 58 -34.55 39.75 3.73
N ASN A 59 -35.17 40.67 2.97
CA ASN A 59 -35.74 41.89 3.51
C ASN A 59 -37.12 41.56 4.07
N THR A 60 -37.19 41.12 5.31
CA THR A 60 -38.40 41.25 6.14
C THR A 60 -38.01 41.11 7.61
N ASP A 61 -38.21 42.18 8.29
CA ASP A 61 -38.48 42.48 9.69
C ASP A 61 -38.14 41.48 10.80
N ASP A 62 -37.31 41.98 11.74
CA ASP A 62 -37.31 41.82 13.19
C ASP A 62 -37.67 40.43 13.76
N ASP A 63 -36.68 39.54 13.85
CA ASP A 63 -36.62 38.55 14.90
C ASP A 63 -35.22 38.55 15.52
N PRO A 64 -35.05 39.04 16.78
CA PRO A 64 -33.74 39.14 17.43
C PRO A 64 -33.13 37.80 17.86
N ASP A 65 -33.86 36.69 17.70
CA ASP A 65 -33.43 35.35 18.14
C ASP A 65 -32.90 34.43 17.00
N THR A 66 -32.74 34.99 15.81
CA THR A 66 -32.04 34.21 14.77
C THR A 66 -30.54 34.22 15.06
N GLU A 67 -30.12 33.40 15.99
CA GLU A 67 -28.69 33.03 16.09
C GLU A 67 -28.24 32.54 14.72
N ASN A 68 -27.50 33.40 14.03
CA ASN A 68 -26.82 33.11 12.75
C ASN A 68 -25.84 31.96 12.92
N SER A 69 -26.37 30.75 12.93
CA SER A 69 -25.61 29.51 12.89
C SER A 69 -24.93 29.33 11.54
N MET A 70 -23.87 30.11 11.30
CA MET A 70 -23.11 30.08 10.05
C MET A 70 -21.70 29.56 10.26
N THR A 71 -21.56 28.48 10.99
CA THR A 71 -20.33 27.71 11.11
C THR A 71 -20.41 26.49 10.20
N THR A 72 -19.50 26.41 9.23
CA THR A 72 -19.31 25.17 8.51
C THR A 72 -18.62 24.20 9.46
N ILE A 73 -19.32 23.15 9.84
CA ILE A 73 -18.80 22.12 10.73
C ILE A 73 -18.30 20.97 9.85
N GLY A 74 -16.98 20.75 9.87
CA GLY A 74 -16.36 19.56 9.30
C GLY A 74 -16.02 18.56 10.42
N ARG A 75 -16.02 17.28 10.11
CA ARG A 75 -15.48 16.25 10.99
C ARG A 75 -14.31 15.58 10.29
N GLN A 76 -13.23 15.37 11.04
CA GLN A 76 -12.07 14.61 10.59
C GLN A 76 -11.82 13.47 11.57
N SER A 77 -11.74 12.25 11.06
CA SER A 77 -11.38 11.09 11.86
C SER A 77 -9.93 10.70 11.54
N ARG A 78 -9.17 10.38 12.56
CA ARG A 78 -7.77 9.96 12.45
C ARG A 78 -7.57 8.66 13.21
N LEU A 79 -6.78 7.76 12.64
CA LEU A 79 -6.26 6.59 13.32
C LEU A 79 -4.97 6.99 14.03
N GLU A 80 -4.79 6.61 15.30
CA GLU A 80 -3.61 6.95 16.07
C GLU A 80 -2.37 6.22 15.54
N GLU A 81 -2.48 4.91 15.34
CA GLU A 81 -1.43 4.07 14.77
C GLU A 81 -2.07 2.98 13.90
N GLY A 82 -1.43 2.63 12.79
CA GLY A 82 -1.89 1.56 11.93
C GLY A 82 -0.75 1.00 11.08
N HIS A 83 -0.68 -0.33 11.01
CA HIS A 83 0.27 -1.06 10.18
C HIS A 83 -0.50 -1.80 9.09
N TYR A 84 -0.40 -1.30 7.86
CA TYR A 84 -1.15 -1.83 6.74
C TYR A 84 -0.31 -2.79 5.92
N LEU A 85 -0.72 -4.04 5.88
CA LEU A 85 -0.13 -5.07 5.04
C LEU A 85 -0.87 -5.16 3.71
N HIS A 86 -0.14 -4.99 2.62
CA HIS A 86 -0.61 -5.17 1.26
C HIS A 86 -0.01 -6.45 0.69
N HIS A 87 -0.84 -7.40 0.28
CA HIS A 87 -0.37 -8.53 -0.51
C HIS A 87 -0.35 -8.16 -1.99
N PHE A 88 0.66 -8.60 -2.71
CA PHE A 88 0.75 -8.39 -4.14
C PHE A 88 1.27 -9.65 -4.85
N SER A 89 1.00 -9.73 -6.14
CA SER A 89 1.57 -10.73 -7.03
C SER A 89 2.09 -10.08 -8.31
N VAL A 90 3.09 -10.71 -8.90
CA VAL A 90 3.64 -10.32 -10.20
C VAL A 90 3.58 -11.53 -11.11
N ASN A 91 2.72 -11.46 -12.13
CA ASN A 91 2.59 -12.50 -13.16
C ASN A 91 3.00 -11.95 -14.53
N PRO A 92 4.24 -12.15 -14.98
CA PRO A 92 4.71 -11.65 -16.28
C PRO A 92 3.89 -12.15 -17.45
N GLY A 93 3.30 -13.37 -17.35
CA GLY A 93 2.46 -13.96 -18.39
C GLY A 93 1.21 -13.17 -18.76
N ASN A 94 0.75 -12.25 -17.90
CA ASN A 94 -0.37 -11.36 -18.23
C ASN A 94 -0.09 -10.43 -19.43
N LEU A 95 1.17 -10.28 -19.82
CA LEU A 95 1.55 -9.48 -21.01
C LEU A 95 1.79 -10.31 -22.27
N ASP A 96 1.71 -11.64 -22.21
CA ASP A 96 2.04 -12.50 -23.35
C ASP A 96 1.13 -12.27 -24.56
N ASP A 97 -0.18 -12.22 -24.35
CA ASP A 97 -1.15 -11.98 -25.45
C ASP A 97 -0.91 -10.62 -26.11
N ILE A 98 -0.57 -9.60 -25.32
CA ILE A 98 -0.30 -8.26 -25.82
C ILE A 98 1.04 -8.23 -26.54
N SER A 99 2.06 -8.92 -26.02
CA SER A 99 3.38 -9.00 -26.65
C SER A 99 3.32 -9.67 -28.00
N ASN A 100 2.44 -10.66 -28.18
CA ASN A 100 2.20 -11.31 -29.47
C ASN A 100 1.62 -10.35 -30.53
N ILE A 101 0.89 -9.32 -30.11
CA ILE A 101 0.26 -8.33 -31.01
C ILE A 101 1.19 -7.12 -31.26
N VAL A 102 1.84 -6.60 -30.23
CA VAL A 102 2.56 -5.32 -30.25
C VAL A 102 4.07 -5.50 -30.30
N GLY A 103 4.57 -6.69 -29.98
CA GLY A 103 6.00 -7.05 -29.96
C GLY A 103 6.59 -7.16 -28.54
N GLU A 104 7.74 -7.77 -28.44
CA GLU A 104 8.43 -8.13 -27.18
C GLU A 104 8.78 -6.93 -26.27
N GLY A 105 8.82 -5.71 -26.80
CA GLY A 105 9.15 -4.51 -26.04
C GLY A 105 8.17 -4.17 -24.90
N VAL A 106 7.02 -4.84 -24.84
CA VAL A 106 6.02 -4.66 -23.77
C VAL A 106 6.22 -5.61 -22.60
N LYS A 107 7.05 -6.65 -22.72
CA LYS A 107 7.38 -7.56 -21.62
C LYS A 107 8.13 -6.85 -20.51
N LEU A 108 7.98 -7.37 -19.28
CA LEU A 108 8.75 -6.88 -18.15
C LEU A 108 10.23 -7.20 -18.30
N SER A 109 11.06 -6.22 -18.06
CA SER A 109 12.51 -6.39 -17.92
C SER A 109 12.92 -6.48 -16.45
N ALA A 110 14.10 -7.01 -16.17
CA ALA A 110 14.68 -6.98 -14.82
C ALA A 110 14.78 -5.54 -14.28
N ALA A 111 15.09 -4.57 -15.15
CA ALA A 111 15.13 -3.16 -14.76
C ALA A 111 13.77 -2.60 -14.36
N ASP A 112 12.66 -3.08 -14.96
CA ASP A 112 11.31 -2.69 -14.57
C ASP A 112 10.96 -3.24 -13.18
N ILE A 113 11.36 -4.50 -12.91
CA ILE A 113 11.18 -5.12 -11.59
C ILE A 113 11.97 -4.38 -10.50
N GLU A 114 13.22 -4.00 -10.77
CA GLU A 114 14.00 -3.21 -9.81
C GLU A 114 13.36 -1.85 -9.51
N LYS A 115 12.84 -1.16 -10.52
CA LYS A 115 12.09 0.09 -10.33
C LYS A 115 10.80 -0.14 -9.50
N LEU A 116 10.09 -1.24 -9.76
CA LEU A 116 8.92 -1.63 -8.95
C LEU A 116 9.32 -1.84 -7.49
N LYS A 117 10.39 -2.64 -7.23
CA LYS A 117 10.89 -2.85 -5.86
C LYS A 117 11.24 -1.52 -5.17
N VAL A 118 11.89 -0.58 -5.87
CA VAL A 118 12.19 0.75 -5.32
C VAL A 118 10.91 1.53 -5.00
N GLY A 119 9.92 1.53 -5.91
CA GLY A 119 8.63 2.18 -5.67
C GLY A 119 7.89 1.58 -4.47
N MET A 120 7.89 0.26 -4.34
CA MET A 120 7.24 -0.44 -3.23
C MET A 120 7.94 -0.21 -1.88
N ARG A 121 9.24 0.01 -1.87
CA ARG A 121 10.01 0.27 -0.64
C ARG A 121 9.94 1.71 -0.15
N ARG A 122 9.69 2.67 -1.05
CA ARG A 122 9.87 4.10 -0.75
C ARG A 122 8.70 4.99 -1.16
N GLY A 123 7.77 4.47 -1.94
CA GLY A 123 6.71 5.28 -2.54
C GLY A 123 5.81 5.97 -1.54
N VAL A 124 5.49 5.33 -0.41
CA VAL A 124 4.68 5.93 0.66
C VAL A 124 5.49 6.97 1.42
N THR A 125 6.74 6.64 1.79
CA THR A 125 7.64 7.55 2.50
C THR A 125 7.93 8.83 1.72
N TRP A 126 8.02 8.72 0.38
CA TRP A 126 8.27 9.88 -0.48
C TRP A 126 7.02 10.68 -0.84
N TYR A 127 5.83 10.10 -0.63
CA TYR A 127 4.57 10.77 -0.92
C TYR A 127 4.03 11.44 0.35
N ASP A 128 4.39 12.69 0.54
CA ASP A 128 3.99 13.46 1.70
C ASP A 128 2.76 14.34 1.42
N SER A 129 1.90 14.45 2.41
CA SER A 129 0.73 15.33 2.41
C SER A 129 0.28 15.59 3.83
N ALA A 130 -0.59 16.59 4.04
CA ALA A 130 -1.08 16.95 5.38
C ALA A 130 -1.74 15.77 6.14
N SER A 131 -2.33 14.82 5.41
CA SER A 131 -2.97 13.63 6.01
C SER A 131 -2.05 12.39 6.06
N LYS A 132 -0.89 12.44 5.42
CA LYS A 132 0.04 11.31 5.28
C LYS A 132 1.44 11.61 5.84
N ALA A 133 1.64 12.81 6.40
CA ALA A 133 2.87 13.13 7.09
C ALA A 133 3.14 12.11 8.20
N GLY A 134 4.33 11.49 8.16
CA GLY A 134 4.73 10.43 9.08
C GLY A 134 4.32 9.01 8.66
N CYS A 135 3.63 8.84 7.51
CA CYS A 135 3.47 7.50 6.92
C CYS A 135 4.76 7.07 6.24
N GLU A 136 5.16 5.82 6.46
CA GLU A 136 6.39 5.27 5.88
C GLU A 136 6.19 3.87 5.32
N ASN A 137 7.06 3.49 4.39
CA ASN A 137 7.23 2.10 4.02
C ASN A 137 8.06 1.42 5.09
N GLU A 138 7.48 0.48 5.79
CA GLU A 138 8.12 -0.19 6.92
C GLU A 138 8.86 -1.45 6.48
N MET A 139 8.29 -2.19 5.53
CA MET A 139 8.82 -3.47 5.07
C MET A 139 8.36 -3.82 3.67
N LEU A 140 9.23 -4.50 2.90
CA LEU A 140 8.90 -5.23 1.69
C LEU A 140 9.44 -6.65 1.79
N VAL A 141 8.57 -7.65 1.67
CA VAL A 141 8.95 -9.06 1.54
C VAL A 141 8.74 -9.47 0.09
N TRP A 142 9.81 -9.85 -0.59
CA TRP A 142 9.81 -10.27 -1.98
C TRP A 142 10.21 -11.74 -2.09
N VAL A 143 9.31 -12.56 -2.61
CA VAL A 143 9.56 -13.98 -2.90
C VAL A 143 9.55 -14.16 -4.40
N GLU A 144 10.66 -14.60 -4.95
CA GLU A 144 10.81 -14.93 -6.36
C GLU A 144 10.69 -16.44 -6.54
N LEU A 145 9.79 -16.86 -7.40
CA LEU A 145 9.59 -18.25 -7.75
C LEU A 145 10.45 -18.61 -8.97
N LYS A 146 10.87 -19.86 -9.06
CA LYS A 146 11.61 -20.37 -10.22
C LYS A 146 10.79 -20.25 -11.48
N GLU A 147 11.47 -20.06 -12.60
CA GLU A 147 10.84 -20.02 -13.93
C GLU A 147 9.95 -21.25 -14.18
N GLY A 148 8.77 -21.00 -14.73
CA GLY A 148 7.77 -22.03 -14.98
C GLY A 148 7.01 -22.53 -13.76
N SER A 149 7.26 -21.99 -12.57
CA SER A 149 6.49 -22.34 -11.37
C SER A 149 5.05 -21.83 -11.49
N MET A 150 4.07 -22.73 -11.32
CA MET A 150 2.65 -22.40 -11.25
C MET A 150 2.16 -22.27 -9.81
N LEU A 151 3.06 -22.15 -8.85
CA LEU A 151 2.74 -22.07 -7.44
C LEU A 151 2.10 -20.72 -7.11
N VAL A 152 1.01 -20.76 -6.34
CA VAL A 152 0.37 -19.58 -5.76
C VAL A 152 0.59 -19.61 -4.26
N LEU A 153 1.20 -18.55 -3.74
CA LEU A 153 1.41 -18.39 -2.30
C LEU A 153 0.16 -17.83 -1.62
N PRO A 154 -0.15 -18.28 -0.39
CA PRO A 154 -1.18 -17.64 0.41
C PRO A 154 -0.79 -16.18 0.73
N SER A 155 -1.79 -15.37 1.10
CA SER A 155 -1.54 -13.99 1.51
C SER A 155 -0.58 -13.94 2.70
N PHE A 156 0.44 -13.09 2.63
CA PHE A 156 1.39 -12.91 3.73
C PHE A 156 0.76 -12.31 4.98
N ALA A 157 -0.42 -11.72 4.87
CA ALA A 157 -1.22 -11.28 6.02
C ALA A 157 -1.57 -12.43 6.99
N THR A 158 -1.56 -13.69 6.49
CA THR A 158 -1.80 -14.89 7.31
C THR A 158 -0.51 -15.59 7.74
N LEU A 159 0.64 -15.16 7.23
CA LEU A 159 1.94 -15.81 7.43
C LEU A 159 2.95 -14.94 8.19
N ILE A 160 2.68 -13.64 8.31
CA ILE A 160 3.51 -12.71 9.07
C ILE A 160 2.64 -12.16 10.20
N ASN A 161 3.10 -12.30 11.42
CA ASN A 161 2.40 -11.82 12.59
C ASN A 161 3.11 -10.60 13.19
N LEU A 162 2.39 -9.53 13.43
CA LEU A 162 2.86 -8.39 14.21
C LEU A 162 2.50 -8.61 15.67
N GLU A 163 3.50 -8.62 16.56
CA GLU A 163 3.27 -8.78 17.99
C GLU A 163 2.44 -7.62 18.54
N GLU A 164 1.58 -7.91 19.52
CA GLU A 164 0.65 -6.93 20.10
C GLU A 164 1.37 -5.82 20.88
N GLU A 165 2.55 -6.10 21.41
CA GLU A 165 3.37 -5.15 22.15
C GLU A 165 4.68 -4.88 21.41
N LYS A 166 5.06 -3.62 21.39
CA LYS A 166 6.39 -3.22 20.90
C LYS A 166 7.47 -3.74 21.85
N ASP A 167 8.66 -3.94 21.31
CA ASP A 167 9.83 -4.30 22.11
C ASP A 167 10.07 -3.30 23.25
N LYS A 168 10.21 -3.80 24.47
CA LYS A 168 10.27 -2.97 25.70
C LYS A 168 11.55 -2.14 25.84
N ASP A 169 12.63 -2.62 25.21
CA ASP A 169 13.94 -1.98 25.35
C ASP A 169 14.13 -0.81 24.36
N ASN A 170 13.52 -0.90 23.18
CA ASN A 170 13.76 0.06 22.10
C ASN A 170 12.49 0.58 21.43
N GLY A 171 11.30 0.10 21.81
CA GLY A 171 10.01 0.56 21.25
C GLY A 171 9.74 0.14 19.81
N LYS A 172 10.48 -0.83 19.28
CA LYS A 172 10.33 -1.30 17.90
C LYS A 172 9.17 -2.27 17.74
N CYS A 173 8.54 -2.25 16.57
CA CYS A 173 7.57 -3.25 16.18
C CYS A 173 8.25 -4.60 15.93
N VAL A 174 7.65 -5.68 16.40
CA VAL A 174 8.22 -7.03 16.31
C VAL A 174 7.38 -7.85 15.35
N TYR A 175 8.00 -8.29 14.26
CA TYR A 175 7.38 -9.12 13.23
C TYR A 175 7.88 -10.56 13.35
N ASP A 176 6.94 -11.50 13.53
CA ASP A 176 7.22 -12.93 13.58
C ASP A 176 6.98 -13.59 12.22
N PHE A 177 8.01 -14.22 11.69
CA PHE A 177 8.06 -14.87 10.38
C PHE A 177 7.97 -16.40 10.45
N GLU A 178 7.67 -16.99 11.62
CA GLU A 178 7.69 -18.45 11.78
C GLU A 178 6.82 -19.17 10.75
N ALA A 179 5.57 -18.72 10.56
CA ALA A 179 4.65 -19.36 9.63
C ALA A 179 5.10 -19.18 8.16
N LEU A 180 5.64 -18.00 7.79
CA LEU A 180 6.20 -17.79 6.45
C LEU A 180 7.44 -18.64 6.24
N THR A 181 8.34 -18.69 7.21
CA THR A 181 9.55 -19.52 7.18
C THR A 181 9.23 -20.99 6.95
N ASN A 182 8.30 -21.54 7.72
CA ASN A 182 7.86 -22.94 7.56
C ASN A 182 7.26 -23.17 6.17
N LYS A 183 6.45 -22.22 5.68
CA LYS A 183 5.88 -22.32 4.34
C LYS A 183 6.92 -22.27 3.24
N LEU A 184 7.93 -21.43 3.35
CA LEU A 184 9.03 -21.32 2.38
C LEU A 184 9.90 -22.59 2.37
N GLU A 185 10.13 -23.23 3.50
CA GLU A 185 10.82 -24.51 3.57
C GLU A 185 10.04 -25.62 2.84
N ASP A 186 8.71 -25.69 3.04
CA ASP A 186 7.84 -26.66 2.34
C ASP A 186 7.93 -26.56 0.81
N ILE A 187 8.13 -25.36 0.30
CA ILE A 187 8.14 -25.07 -1.15
C ILE A 187 9.51 -24.69 -1.70
N LYS A 188 10.57 -24.95 -0.95
CA LYS A 188 11.96 -24.54 -1.27
C LYS A 188 12.41 -24.92 -2.68
N SER A 189 11.93 -26.06 -3.20
CA SER A 189 12.22 -26.49 -4.56
C SER A 189 11.69 -25.54 -5.65
N SER A 190 10.67 -24.75 -5.35
CA SER A 190 10.02 -23.83 -6.29
C SER A 190 10.41 -22.37 -6.06
N VAL A 191 11.16 -22.05 -5.02
CA VAL A 191 11.64 -20.71 -4.70
C VAL A 191 13.03 -20.47 -5.29
N GLU A 192 13.21 -19.35 -5.97
CA GLU A 192 14.48 -18.89 -6.48
C GLU A 192 15.21 -18.01 -5.48
N SER A 193 14.52 -17.01 -4.95
CA SER A 193 15.09 -16.11 -3.95
C SER A 193 14.03 -15.53 -3.00
N VAL A 194 14.50 -15.15 -1.81
CA VAL A 194 13.70 -14.41 -0.84
C VAL A 194 14.50 -13.20 -0.35
N GLU A 195 13.90 -12.04 -0.46
CA GLU A 195 14.48 -10.77 -0.05
C GLU A 195 13.54 -10.07 0.93
N VAL A 196 14.08 -9.54 2.03
CA VAL A 196 13.33 -8.73 2.98
C VAL A 196 14.05 -7.40 3.16
N TYR A 197 13.35 -6.35 2.81
CA TYR A 197 13.76 -4.96 3.02
C TYR A 197 12.95 -4.41 4.18
N TYR A 198 13.59 -3.85 5.20
CA TYR A 198 12.86 -3.33 6.35
C TYR A 198 13.61 -2.20 7.05
N ASN A 199 12.87 -1.34 7.72
CA ASN A 199 13.43 -0.28 8.53
C ASN A 199 13.99 -0.85 9.84
N LYS A 200 15.31 -0.99 9.93
CA LYS A 200 16.00 -1.53 11.12
C LYS A 200 15.88 -0.64 12.35
N GLN A 201 15.47 0.61 12.18
CA GLN A 201 15.28 1.52 13.31
C GLN A 201 13.91 1.33 13.97
N THR A 202 12.89 0.89 13.23
CA THR A 202 11.51 0.74 13.71
C THR A 202 11.06 -0.70 13.85
N CYS A 203 11.77 -1.67 13.24
CA CYS A 203 11.36 -3.08 13.17
C CYS A 203 12.41 -4.04 13.72
N ILE A 204 11.92 -5.13 14.31
CA ILE A 204 12.65 -6.35 14.65
C ILE A 204 11.99 -7.52 13.92
N LEU A 205 12.80 -8.37 13.28
CA LEU A 205 12.33 -9.59 12.63
C LEU A 205 12.72 -10.81 13.47
N LYS A 206 11.72 -11.63 13.83
CA LYS A 206 11.93 -12.91 14.54
C LYS A 206 11.67 -14.09 13.60
N ASN A 207 12.31 -15.21 13.87
CA ASN A 207 12.09 -16.51 13.23
C ASN A 207 12.29 -16.51 11.70
N LEU A 208 13.11 -15.58 11.19
CA LEU A 208 13.48 -15.52 9.78
C LEU A 208 14.70 -16.41 9.54
N THR A 209 14.69 -17.24 8.48
CA THR A 209 15.81 -18.10 8.14
C THR A 209 17.04 -17.32 7.69
N LYS A 210 18.23 -17.90 7.90
CA LYS A 210 19.52 -17.29 7.48
C LYS A 210 19.68 -17.21 5.96
N GLU A 211 18.92 -17.96 5.19
CA GLU A 211 18.95 -18.00 3.74
C GLU A 211 18.29 -16.76 3.10
N VAL A 212 17.45 -16.06 3.87
CA VAL A 212 16.77 -14.85 3.43
C VAL A 212 17.74 -13.67 3.40
N LYS A 213 17.82 -13.02 2.24
CA LYS A 213 18.64 -11.80 2.09
C LYS A 213 17.92 -10.62 2.76
N GLN A 214 18.60 -9.97 3.68
CA GLN A 214 18.04 -8.85 4.45
C GLN A 214 18.75 -7.54 4.07
N TYR A 215 17.95 -6.52 3.79
CA TYR A 215 18.40 -5.20 3.39
C TYR A 215 17.75 -4.11 4.23
N ASP A 216 18.38 -2.97 4.28
CA ASP A 216 17.75 -1.75 4.80
C ASP A 216 16.86 -1.11 3.72
N ILE A 217 15.76 -0.45 4.16
CA ILE A 217 14.75 0.09 3.25
C ILE A 217 15.17 1.44 2.65
#